data_bce6e89de03301feedce878119f66bb5
#
_entry.id   bce6e89de03301feedce878119f66bb5
#
_cell.length_a   1.000
_cell.length_b   1.000
_cell.length_c   1.000
_cell.angle_alpha   90.00
_cell.angle_beta   90.00
_cell.angle_gamma   90.00
#
_symmetry.space_group_name_H-M   'P 1'
#
loop_
_entity.id
_entity.type
_entity.pdbx_description
1 polymer ?
#
loop_
_entity_poly.entity_id
_entity_poly.type
_entity_poly.pdbx_seq_one_letter_code
_entity_poly.pdbx_strand_id
1 'polypeptide(L)'
;MWNVKWYSKVGDFMIYVICGPTGVGKTKLSILLAKKKNAIVLNADSMQVYKELNIATAKIKKAEMEGVPHYLFDVVSIKEEFNAYIYQKMGREILKKFKDRNIIIVGGTGLYIKSLLYDYDFKNNNKNNNKLYKFVMIGLTRDRTNLYTTINNRVDEMVSNGLIEEAKSLYKNFKDNRAVNAAIGYKELFSYFKGDISLEEAISLIKKNSRHYAKRQYTFFNNQFDNINWYNVDEISFSSIIDEICKREVWYV
;
A
#
# COMPACT_ATOMS: atom_id res chain seq x y z
N MET A 1 -28.28 12.22 -14.57
CA MET A 1 -28.86 10.96 -14.07
C MET A 1 -28.20 9.81 -14.84
N TRP A 2 -27.17 9.20 -14.28
CA TRP A 2 -26.52 8.04 -14.90
C TRP A 2 -26.96 6.81 -14.12
N ASN A 3 -27.95 6.08 -14.68
CA ASN A 3 -28.34 4.76 -14.17
C ASN A 3 -27.23 3.76 -14.49
N VAL A 4 -26.34 3.48 -13.54
CA VAL A 4 -25.40 2.37 -13.64
C VAL A 4 -26.14 1.09 -13.25
N LYS A 5 -26.68 0.39 -14.23
CA LYS A 5 -27.19 -0.98 -14.04
C LYS A 5 -26.00 -1.92 -13.90
N TRP A 6 -25.82 -2.46 -12.71
CA TRP A 6 -24.86 -3.52 -12.42
C TRP A 6 -25.44 -4.86 -12.88
N TYR A 7 -24.90 -5.44 -13.93
CA TYR A 7 -25.20 -6.81 -14.34
C TYR A 7 -24.06 -7.72 -13.91
N SER A 8 -24.33 -8.63 -12.97
CA SER A 8 -23.51 -9.81 -12.72
C SER A 8 -23.90 -10.88 -13.73
N LYS A 9 -23.00 -11.25 -14.63
CA LYS A 9 -23.07 -12.52 -15.39
C LYS A 9 -21.98 -13.46 -14.89
N VAL A 10 -22.26 -14.75 -14.95
CA VAL A 10 -21.35 -15.84 -14.60
C VAL A 10 -19.98 -15.57 -15.24
N GLY A 11 -18.93 -15.38 -14.38
CA GLY A 11 -17.58 -15.02 -14.83
C GLY A 11 -17.09 -13.66 -14.30
N ASP A 12 -17.76 -13.04 -13.31
CA ASP A 12 -17.39 -11.72 -12.79
C ASP A 12 -16.00 -11.71 -12.19
N PHE A 13 -15.13 -10.90 -12.79
CA PHE A 13 -13.82 -10.60 -12.23
C PHE A 13 -13.97 -9.78 -10.95
N MET A 14 -13.14 -10.11 -9.96
CA MET A 14 -13.26 -9.55 -8.62
C MET A 14 -12.10 -8.58 -8.32
N ILE A 15 -12.40 -7.52 -7.60
CA ILE A 15 -11.40 -6.66 -6.99
C ILE A 15 -11.18 -7.13 -5.55
N TYR A 16 -9.93 -7.49 -5.24
CA TYR A 16 -9.47 -7.81 -3.89
C TYR A 16 -8.65 -6.64 -3.37
N VAL A 17 -8.92 -6.19 -2.16
CA VAL A 17 -8.17 -5.12 -1.51
C VAL A 17 -7.39 -5.72 -0.34
N ILE A 18 -6.07 -5.75 -0.43
CA ILE A 18 -5.21 -6.18 0.66
C ILE A 18 -4.68 -4.96 1.39
N CYS A 19 -5.18 -4.72 2.59
CA CYS A 19 -4.87 -3.56 3.42
C CYS A 19 -4.29 -3.95 4.79
N GLY A 20 -3.88 -2.94 5.55
CA GLY A 20 -3.32 -3.12 6.89
C GLY A 20 -2.00 -2.35 7.08
N PRO A 21 -1.43 -2.38 8.29
CA PRO A 21 -0.22 -1.64 8.62
C PRO A 21 1.00 -2.13 7.84
N THR A 22 2.07 -1.33 7.84
CA THR A 22 3.38 -1.79 7.35
C THR A 22 3.87 -2.95 8.22
N GLY A 23 4.63 -3.88 7.64
CA GLY A 23 5.23 -5.01 8.37
C GLY A 23 4.34 -6.26 8.54
N VAL A 24 3.11 -6.31 7.98
CA VAL A 24 2.20 -7.48 8.10
C VAL A 24 2.24 -8.46 6.93
N GLY A 25 3.08 -8.22 5.91
CA GLY A 25 3.23 -9.16 4.79
C GLY A 25 2.25 -8.98 3.63
N LYS A 26 1.63 -7.79 3.46
CA LYS A 26 0.71 -7.48 2.35
C LYS A 26 1.23 -7.87 0.97
N THR A 27 2.48 -7.52 0.67
CA THR A 27 3.14 -7.81 -0.61
C THR A 27 3.21 -9.31 -0.87
N LYS A 28 3.61 -10.11 0.12
CA LYS A 28 3.69 -11.57 -0.02
C LYS A 28 2.31 -12.17 -0.30
N LEU A 29 1.28 -11.77 0.46
CA LEU A 29 -0.08 -12.25 0.22
C LEU A 29 -0.59 -11.83 -1.16
N SER A 30 -0.29 -10.59 -1.62
CA SER A 30 -0.76 -10.11 -2.93
C SER A 30 -0.20 -10.93 -4.08
N ILE A 31 1.07 -11.34 -4.03
CA ILE A 31 1.70 -12.18 -5.07
C ILE A 31 1.08 -13.59 -5.06
N LEU A 32 0.95 -14.21 -3.89
CA LEU A 32 0.36 -15.54 -3.77
C LEU A 32 -1.09 -15.57 -4.27
N LEU A 33 -1.90 -14.58 -3.87
CA LEU A 33 -3.28 -14.47 -4.32
C LEU A 33 -3.36 -14.14 -5.82
N ALA A 34 -2.46 -13.27 -6.34
CA ALA A 34 -2.42 -12.93 -7.76
C ALA A 34 -2.14 -14.14 -8.64
N LYS A 35 -1.19 -14.99 -8.23
CA LYS A 35 -0.93 -16.26 -8.93
C LYS A 35 -2.14 -17.19 -8.88
N LYS A 36 -2.76 -17.34 -7.72
CA LYS A 36 -3.95 -18.21 -7.55
C LYS A 36 -5.13 -17.75 -8.39
N LYS A 37 -5.33 -16.44 -8.55
CA LYS A 37 -6.50 -15.83 -9.22
C LYS A 37 -6.20 -15.34 -10.63
N ASN A 38 -4.99 -15.55 -11.17
CA ASN A 38 -4.52 -14.96 -12.43
C ASN A 38 -4.80 -13.45 -12.48
N ALA A 39 -4.48 -12.75 -11.38
CA ALA A 39 -4.78 -11.34 -11.20
C ALA A 39 -3.59 -10.45 -11.55
N ILE A 40 -3.88 -9.16 -11.80
CA ILE A 40 -2.87 -8.10 -11.76
C ILE A 40 -2.84 -7.46 -10.38
N VAL A 41 -1.72 -6.83 -10.04
CA VAL A 41 -1.53 -6.09 -8.79
C VAL A 41 -1.49 -4.59 -9.07
N LEU A 42 -2.27 -3.83 -8.31
CA LEU A 42 -2.33 -2.37 -8.33
C LEU A 42 -1.83 -1.83 -7.00
N ASN A 43 -0.74 -1.06 -7.04
CA ASN A 43 -0.17 -0.44 -5.84
C ASN A 43 -1.08 0.64 -5.27
N ALA A 44 -1.24 0.64 -3.94
CA ALA A 44 -1.92 1.69 -3.17
C ALA A 44 -1.03 2.20 -2.01
N ASP A 45 0.25 2.38 -2.28
CA ASP A 45 1.20 3.04 -1.39
C ASP A 45 1.66 4.37 -2.01
N SER A 46 1.51 5.47 -1.27
CA SER A 46 1.77 6.82 -1.77
C SER A 46 3.24 7.15 -1.95
N MET A 47 4.16 6.34 -1.40
CA MET A 47 5.58 6.58 -1.55
C MET A 47 6.20 5.67 -2.63
N GLN A 48 5.64 4.49 -2.87
CA GLN A 48 6.15 3.56 -3.87
C GLN A 48 5.81 3.95 -5.32
N VAL A 49 5.02 4.99 -5.53
CA VAL A 49 4.74 5.58 -6.86
C VAL A 49 5.94 6.33 -7.43
N TYR A 50 6.83 6.84 -6.57
CA TYR A 50 7.99 7.62 -6.96
C TYR A 50 9.18 6.73 -7.35
N LYS A 51 9.78 7.00 -8.51
CA LYS A 51 10.91 6.23 -9.06
C LYS A 51 12.14 6.22 -8.16
N GLU A 52 12.41 7.33 -7.48
CA GLU A 52 13.64 7.54 -6.71
C GLU A 52 13.55 7.04 -5.27
N LEU A 53 12.36 6.71 -4.76
CA LEU A 53 12.16 6.29 -3.37
C LEU A 53 12.03 4.76 -3.30
N ASN A 54 13.11 4.06 -2.96
CA ASN A 54 13.18 2.60 -3.06
C ASN A 54 13.33 1.91 -1.71
N ILE A 55 14.46 2.10 -1.03
CA ILE A 55 14.82 1.33 0.18
C ILE A 55 13.91 1.75 1.35
N ALA A 56 13.81 3.05 1.65
CA ALA A 56 12.97 3.53 2.75
C ALA A 56 11.49 3.16 2.59
N THR A 57 11.00 3.03 1.36
CA THR A 57 9.62 2.65 1.08
C THR A 57 9.43 1.12 1.04
N ALA A 58 10.53 0.36 1.13
CA ALA A 58 10.57 -1.08 0.92
C ALA A 58 9.81 -1.50 -0.34
N LYS A 59 10.08 -0.80 -1.44
CA LYS A 59 9.48 -1.07 -2.73
C LYS A 59 9.84 -2.48 -3.20
N ILE A 60 8.86 -3.18 -3.72
CA ILE A 60 9.06 -4.53 -4.28
C ILE A 60 10.03 -4.50 -5.47
N LYS A 61 11.01 -5.37 -5.47
CA LYS A 61 11.95 -5.54 -6.60
C LYS A 61 11.30 -6.39 -7.71
N LYS A 62 11.73 -6.18 -8.94
CA LYS A 62 11.20 -6.91 -10.11
C LYS A 62 11.29 -8.44 -9.96
N ALA A 63 12.38 -8.94 -9.38
CA ALA A 63 12.55 -10.37 -9.11
C ALA A 63 11.49 -10.91 -8.12
N GLU A 64 11.10 -10.10 -7.12
CA GLU A 64 10.11 -10.47 -6.10
C GLU A 64 8.68 -10.46 -6.64
N MET A 65 8.42 -9.82 -7.79
CA MET A 65 7.10 -9.80 -8.45
C MET A 65 6.71 -11.16 -9.04
N GLU A 66 7.66 -12.07 -9.21
CA GLU A 66 7.46 -13.47 -9.64
C GLU A 66 6.57 -13.63 -10.88
N GLY A 67 6.74 -12.72 -11.86
CA GLY A 67 5.99 -12.72 -13.12
C GLY A 67 4.58 -12.12 -13.04
N VAL A 68 4.10 -11.72 -11.86
CA VAL A 68 2.81 -11.06 -11.68
C VAL A 68 2.88 -9.62 -12.22
N PRO A 69 1.97 -9.18 -13.10
CA PRO A 69 1.94 -7.80 -13.56
C PRO A 69 1.58 -6.83 -12.42
N HIS A 70 2.43 -5.82 -12.21
CA HIS A 70 2.26 -4.79 -11.18
C HIS A 70 2.10 -3.41 -11.83
N TYR A 71 1.19 -2.60 -11.29
CA TYR A 71 0.85 -1.26 -11.79
C TYR A 71 0.93 -0.22 -10.67
N LEU A 72 1.17 1.03 -11.03
CA LEU A 72 1.35 2.19 -10.16
C LEU A 72 2.55 2.09 -9.20
N PHE A 73 3.59 1.39 -9.63
CA PHE A 73 4.94 1.51 -9.10
C PHE A 73 5.78 2.33 -10.08
N ASP A 74 6.69 3.16 -9.59
CA ASP A 74 7.66 3.92 -10.40
C ASP A 74 7.03 4.74 -11.54
N VAL A 75 5.83 5.31 -11.30
CA VAL A 75 5.07 6.01 -12.34
C VAL A 75 5.39 7.50 -12.43
N VAL A 76 6.03 8.07 -11.41
CA VAL A 76 6.28 9.51 -11.32
C VAL A 76 7.66 9.77 -10.72
N SER A 77 8.32 10.86 -11.14
CA SER A 77 9.53 11.37 -10.47
C SER A 77 9.16 12.20 -9.25
N ILE A 78 10.05 12.25 -8.24
CA ILE A 78 9.89 13.17 -7.10
C ILE A 78 9.88 14.65 -7.51
N LYS A 79 10.28 14.97 -8.74
CA LYS A 79 10.22 16.33 -9.32
C LYS A 79 8.83 16.72 -9.82
N GLU A 80 7.94 15.76 -9.94
CA GLU A 80 6.60 15.92 -10.48
C GLU A 80 5.57 15.92 -9.34
N GLU A 81 4.46 16.59 -9.54
CA GLU A 81 3.36 16.57 -8.59
C GLU A 81 2.58 15.26 -8.69
N PHE A 82 2.38 14.60 -7.55
CA PHE A 82 1.52 13.42 -7.44
C PHE A 82 0.68 13.50 -6.16
N ASN A 83 -0.60 13.25 -6.30
CA ASN A 83 -1.56 13.33 -5.20
C ASN A 83 -2.67 12.28 -5.34
N ALA A 84 -3.57 12.23 -4.37
CA ALA A 84 -4.63 11.23 -4.35
C ALA A 84 -5.63 11.36 -5.51
N TYR A 85 -5.81 12.56 -6.08
CA TYR A 85 -6.64 12.78 -7.27
C TYR A 85 -5.99 12.18 -8.53
N ILE A 86 -4.69 12.41 -8.71
CA ILE A 86 -3.94 11.82 -9.83
C ILE A 86 -3.95 10.29 -9.72
N TYR A 87 -3.70 9.77 -8.50
CA TYR A 87 -3.80 8.34 -8.22
C TYR A 87 -5.18 7.76 -8.58
N GLN A 88 -6.26 8.43 -8.15
CA GLN A 88 -7.64 8.03 -8.46
C GLN A 88 -7.86 7.93 -9.97
N LYS A 89 -7.44 8.95 -10.73
CA LYS A 89 -7.59 8.99 -12.19
C LYS A 89 -6.86 7.83 -12.85
N MET A 90 -5.56 7.68 -12.57
CA MET A 90 -4.73 6.61 -13.14
C MET A 90 -5.25 5.21 -12.73
N GLY A 91 -5.61 5.04 -11.47
CA GLY A 91 -6.15 3.78 -10.97
C GLY A 91 -7.46 3.39 -11.65
N ARG A 92 -8.40 4.34 -11.83
CA ARG A 92 -9.66 4.07 -12.54
C ARG A 92 -9.46 3.75 -14.02
N GLU A 93 -8.47 4.33 -14.69
CA GLU A 93 -8.09 3.95 -16.05
C GLU A 93 -7.60 2.49 -16.10
N ILE A 94 -6.80 2.06 -15.12
CA ILE A 94 -6.35 0.67 -15.01
C ILE A 94 -7.51 -0.28 -14.71
N LEU A 95 -8.40 0.06 -13.76
CA LEU A 95 -9.60 -0.74 -13.49
C LEU A 95 -10.47 -0.92 -14.74
N LYS A 96 -10.64 0.14 -15.53
CA LYS A 96 -11.38 0.11 -16.81
C LYS A 96 -10.67 -0.76 -17.85
N LYS A 97 -9.35 -0.63 -17.98
CA LYS A 97 -8.54 -1.39 -18.94
C LYS A 97 -8.58 -2.89 -18.66
N PHE A 98 -8.59 -3.30 -17.41
CA PHE A 98 -8.56 -4.70 -16.97
C PHE A 98 -9.89 -5.15 -16.35
N LYS A 99 -11.00 -4.59 -16.83
CA LYS A 99 -12.37 -4.94 -16.36
C LYS A 99 -12.69 -6.43 -16.44
N ASP A 100 -11.98 -7.16 -17.33
CA ASP A 100 -12.15 -8.58 -17.58
C ASP A 100 -11.04 -9.43 -16.91
N ARG A 101 -10.45 -8.94 -15.84
CA ARG A 101 -9.42 -9.65 -15.04
C ARG A 101 -9.61 -9.39 -13.55
N ASN A 102 -9.23 -10.37 -12.74
CA ASN A 102 -9.10 -10.14 -11.30
C ASN A 102 -8.02 -9.09 -11.01
N ILE A 103 -8.29 -8.20 -10.07
CA ILE A 103 -7.39 -7.12 -9.71
C ILE A 103 -7.17 -7.15 -8.19
N ILE A 104 -5.90 -7.10 -7.78
CA ILE A 104 -5.53 -6.99 -6.38
C ILE A 104 -5.00 -5.59 -6.12
N ILE A 105 -5.72 -4.80 -5.35
CA ILE A 105 -5.25 -3.50 -4.86
C ILE A 105 -4.53 -3.75 -3.55
N VAL A 106 -3.24 -3.41 -3.47
CA VAL A 106 -2.44 -3.68 -2.28
C VAL A 106 -1.73 -2.41 -1.80
N GLY A 107 -1.88 -2.09 -0.53
CA GLY A 107 -1.16 -0.94 0.04
C GLY A 107 -1.61 -0.51 1.41
N GLY A 108 -0.90 0.49 1.93
CA GLY A 108 -1.15 1.06 3.26
C GLY A 108 -1.75 2.47 3.21
N THR A 109 -1.95 3.06 2.03
CA THR A 109 -2.51 4.41 1.89
C THR A 109 -4.03 4.33 1.72
N GLY A 110 -4.74 4.32 2.84
CA GLY A 110 -6.19 4.13 2.85
C GLY A 110 -6.96 5.18 2.04
N LEU A 111 -6.47 6.43 1.98
CA LEU A 111 -7.06 7.47 1.13
C LEU A 111 -7.01 7.12 -0.35
N TYR A 112 -5.93 6.49 -0.83
CA TYR A 112 -5.81 6.02 -2.21
C TYR A 112 -6.88 4.95 -2.51
N ILE A 113 -6.99 3.96 -1.63
CA ILE A 113 -8.00 2.89 -1.77
C ILE A 113 -9.41 3.48 -1.73
N LYS A 114 -9.69 4.39 -0.78
CA LYS A 114 -11.00 5.01 -0.66
C LYS A 114 -11.36 5.86 -1.87
N SER A 115 -10.45 6.72 -2.32
CA SER A 115 -10.69 7.58 -3.49
C SER A 115 -10.89 6.77 -4.78
N LEU A 116 -10.21 5.63 -4.91
CA LEU A 116 -10.30 4.77 -6.08
C LEU A 116 -11.65 4.06 -6.17
N LEU A 117 -12.11 3.48 -5.06
CA LEU A 117 -13.22 2.52 -5.04
C LEU A 117 -14.58 3.13 -4.70
N TYR A 118 -14.59 4.33 -4.13
CA TYR A 118 -15.82 5.02 -3.75
C TYR A 118 -16.04 6.27 -4.60
N ASP A 119 -17.27 6.79 -4.56
CA ASP A 119 -17.62 8.09 -5.15
C ASP A 119 -17.03 9.22 -4.32
N TYR A 120 -15.71 9.40 -4.47
CA TYR A 120 -14.91 10.36 -3.72
C TYR A 120 -14.65 11.60 -4.57
N ASP A 121 -15.21 12.73 -4.17
CA ASP A 121 -15.00 14.04 -4.80
C ASP A 121 -14.04 14.90 -3.96
N PHE A 122 -12.88 15.20 -4.53
CA PHE A 122 -11.87 16.04 -3.90
C PHE A 122 -12.25 17.53 -3.84
N LYS A 123 -13.19 17.98 -4.68
CA LYS A 123 -13.60 19.40 -4.74
C LYS A 123 -14.60 19.76 -3.65
N ASN A 124 -15.54 18.88 -3.39
CA ASN A 124 -16.67 19.16 -2.50
C ASN A 124 -16.51 18.58 -1.10
N ASN A 125 -15.36 17.96 -0.76
CA ASN A 125 -15.17 17.18 0.47
C ASN A 125 -16.32 16.19 0.74
N ASN A 126 -17.06 15.84 -0.29
CA ASN A 126 -18.27 15.03 -0.19
C ASN A 126 -17.82 13.58 -0.01
N LYS A 127 -17.88 13.12 1.22
CA LYS A 127 -17.59 11.74 1.61
C LYS A 127 -18.81 10.86 1.29
N ASN A 128 -19.18 10.81 0.01
CA ASN A 128 -20.14 9.81 -0.41
C ASN A 128 -19.52 8.42 -0.19
N ASN A 129 -20.05 7.68 0.76
CA ASN A 129 -19.64 6.29 1.02
C ASN A 129 -20.22 5.31 -0.02
N ASN A 130 -20.69 5.80 -1.16
CA ASN A 130 -21.20 4.97 -2.24
C ASN A 130 -20.04 4.24 -2.93
N LYS A 131 -20.09 2.91 -2.90
CA LYS A 131 -19.12 2.06 -3.60
C LYS A 131 -19.37 2.14 -5.11
N LEU A 132 -18.30 2.39 -5.88
CA LEU A 132 -18.34 2.39 -7.35
C LEU A 132 -18.07 1.01 -7.95
N TYR A 133 -17.47 0.11 -7.16
CA TYR A 133 -17.05 -1.22 -7.57
C TYR A 133 -17.47 -2.24 -6.53
N LYS A 134 -17.68 -3.49 -6.96
CA LYS A 134 -17.77 -4.65 -6.08
C LYS A 134 -16.35 -5.10 -5.70
N PHE A 135 -16.04 -5.23 -4.43
CA PHE A 135 -14.73 -5.64 -3.95
C PHE A 135 -14.79 -6.33 -2.58
N VAL A 136 -13.77 -7.11 -2.29
CA VAL A 136 -13.56 -7.78 -1.01
C VAL A 136 -12.39 -7.11 -0.28
N MET A 137 -12.59 -6.72 0.99
CA MET A 137 -11.53 -6.15 1.83
C MET A 137 -10.90 -7.26 2.68
N ILE A 138 -9.59 -7.39 2.53
CA ILE A 138 -8.73 -8.34 3.25
C ILE A 138 -7.76 -7.52 4.10
N GLY A 139 -8.03 -7.42 5.38
CA GLY A 139 -7.19 -6.72 6.33
C GLY A 139 -6.16 -7.68 6.94
N LEU A 140 -4.89 -7.32 6.90
CA LEU A 140 -3.86 -8.05 7.64
C LEU A 140 -3.51 -7.29 8.91
N THR A 141 -3.44 -8.03 10.00
CA THR A 141 -2.97 -7.53 11.30
C THR A 141 -1.95 -8.48 11.90
N ARG A 142 -1.35 -8.07 12.99
CA ARG A 142 -0.37 -8.83 13.78
C ARG A 142 -0.44 -8.37 15.21
N ASP A 143 -0.07 -9.21 16.15
CA ASP A 143 0.06 -8.84 17.56
C ASP A 143 1.00 -7.65 17.70
N ARG A 144 0.66 -6.70 18.57
CA ARG A 144 1.38 -5.43 18.69
C ARG A 144 2.87 -5.61 18.90
N THR A 145 3.28 -6.53 19.75
CA THR A 145 4.68 -6.81 20.06
C THR A 145 5.39 -7.34 18.81
N ASN A 146 4.81 -8.33 18.13
CA ASN A 146 5.35 -8.94 16.93
C ASN A 146 5.42 -7.94 15.76
N LEU A 147 4.39 -7.08 15.63
CA LEU A 147 4.38 -6.01 14.64
C LEU A 147 5.53 -5.03 14.85
N TYR A 148 5.75 -4.60 16.10
CA TYR A 148 6.80 -3.65 16.42
C TYR A 148 8.20 -4.25 16.22
N THR A 149 8.40 -5.52 16.59
CA THR A 149 9.62 -6.26 16.30
C THR A 149 9.88 -6.36 14.80
N THR A 150 8.86 -6.74 14.02
CA THR A 150 8.97 -6.82 12.55
C THR A 150 9.29 -5.47 11.92
N ILE A 151 8.67 -4.39 12.39
CA ILE A 151 8.95 -3.03 11.89
C ILE A 151 10.39 -2.62 12.21
N ASN A 152 10.86 -2.90 13.44
CA ASN A 152 12.22 -2.54 13.84
C ASN A 152 13.25 -3.31 13.01
N ASN A 153 13.11 -4.63 12.88
CA ASN A 153 14.01 -5.47 12.08
C ASN A 153 14.05 -5.02 10.62
N ARG A 154 12.90 -4.66 10.05
CA ARG A 154 12.83 -4.12 8.68
C ARG A 154 13.60 -2.82 8.51
N VAL A 155 13.62 -1.94 9.52
CA VAL A 155 14.44 -0.72 9.48
C VAL A 155 15.91 -1.09 9.51
N ASP A 156 16.31 -2.07 10.33
CA ASP A 156 17.71 -2.54 10.38
C ASP A 156 18.13 -3.17 9.03
N GLU A 157 17.25 -3.96 8.40
CA GLU A 157 17.44 -4.48 7.05
C GLU A 157 17.56 -3.36 5.99
N MET A 158 16.76 -2.30 6.08
CA MET A 158 16.88 -1.15 5.18
C MET A 158 18.23 -0.46 5.32
N VAL A 159 18.71 -0.27 6.54
CA VAL A 159 20.06 0.31 6.81
C VAL A 159 21.15 -0.58 6.20
N SER A 160 21.07 -1.88 6.41
CA SER A 160 22.04 -2.86 5.86
C SER A 160 21.99 -2.92 4.33
N ASN A 161 20.84 -2.60 3.72
CA ASN A 161 20.64 -2.61 2.27
C ASN A 161 20.93 -1.26 1.59
N GLY A 162 21.53 -0.28 2.30
CA GLY A 162 22.00 0.97 1.71
C GLY A 162 21.04 2.16 1.86
N LEU A 163 20.15 2.15 2.87
CA LEU A 163 19.25 3.27 3.14
C LEU A 163 20.00 4.60 3.36
N ILE A 164 21.17 4.55 4.01
CA ILE A 164 21.95 5.75 4.31
C ILE A 164 22.49 6.36 3.02
N GLU A 165 22.99 5.55 2.10
CA GLU A 165 23.53 5.96 0.81
C GLU A 165 22.41 6.53 -0.09
N GLU A 166 21.25 5.87 -0.14
CA GLU A 166 20.08 6.38 -0.86
C GLU A 166 19.65 7.74 -0.30
N ALA A 167 19.52 7.86 1.02
CA ALA A 167 19.16 9.12 1.68
C ALA A 167 20.19 10.22 1.44
N LYS A 168 21.49 9.91 1.46
CA LYS A 168 22.57 10.87 1.21
C LYS A 168 22.53 11.43 -0.21
N SER A 169 22.20 10.58 -1.20
CA SER A 169 22.01 11.00 -2.59
C SER A 169 20.81 11.95 -2.73
N LEU A 170 19.69 11.62 -2.07
CA LEU A 170 18.50 12.47 -2.05
C LEU A 170 18.72 13.79 -1.30
N TYR A 171 19.48 13.77 -0.20
CA TYR A 171 19.82 14.97 0.56
C TYR A 171 20.58 16.01 -0.28
N LYS A 172 21.55 15.57 -1.08
CA LYS A 172 22.33 16.47 -1.93
C LYS A 172 21.49 17.26 -2.92
N ASN A 173 20.46 16.64 -3.50
CA ASN A 173 19.74 17.18 -4.65
C ASN A 173 18.28 17.56 -4.35
N PHE A 174 17.69 17.00 -3.28
CA PHE A 174 16.24 17.03 -3.04
C PHE A 174 15.88 17.22 -1.55
N LYS A 175 16.78 17.82 -0.74
CA LYS A 175 16.55 18.01 0.71
C LYS A 175 15.26 18.76 1.06
N ASP A 176 14.81 19.67 0.19
CA ASP A 176 13.59 20.45 0.39
C ASP A 176 12.37 19.90 -0.38
N ASN A 177 12.53 18.74 -1.03
CA ASN A 177 11.47 18.13 -1.80
C ASN A 177 10.38 17.57 -0.87
N ARG A 178 9.11 17.90 -1.17
CA ARG A 178 7.96 17.53 -0.35
C ARG A 178 7.76 16.01 -0.26
N ALA A 179 7.90 15.28 -1.36
CA ALA A 179 7.69 13.82 -1.38
C ALA A 179 8.78 13.11 -0.56
N VAL A 180 10.04 13.53 -0.70
CA VAL A 180 11.17 12.98 0.05
C VAL A 180 10.99 13.23 1.55
N ASN A 181 10.63 14.46 1.94
CA ASN A 181 10.42 14.81 3.35
C ASN A 181 9.14 14.18 3.96
N ALA A 182 8.19 13.74 3.15
CA ALA A 182 7.01 13.01 3.63
C ALA A 182 7.29 11.53 3.92
N ALA A 183 8.31 10.94 3.28
CA ALA A 183 8.66 9.54 3.46
C ALA A 183 9.50 9.34 4.73
N ILE A 184 9.08 8.38 5.56
CA ILE A 184 9.83 7.99 6.76
C ILE A 184 11.13 7.32 6.32
N GLY A 185 12.23 7.68 6.98
CA GLY A 185 13.57 7.23 6.66
C GLY A 185 14.47 8.35 6.15
N TYR A 186 13.99 9.15 5.20
CA TYR A 186 14.84 10.20 4.62
C TYR A 186 14.95 11.42 5.53
N LYS A 187 13.83 11.97 5.98
CA LYS A 187 13.85 13.19 6.83
C LYS A 187 14.63 13.00 8.13
N GLU A 188 14.56 11.80 8.73
CA GLU A 188 15.29 11.49 9.95
C GLU A 188 16.81 11.44 9.68
N LEU A 189 17.23 10.82 8.56
CA LEU A 189 18.61 10.82 8.12
C LEU A 189 19.09 12.20 7.67
N PHE A 190 18.21 13.07 7.18
CA PHE A 190 18.55 14.45 6.86
C PHE A 190 18.97 15.24 8.09
N SER A 191 18.34 15.02 9.25
CA SER A 191 18.78 15.60 10.53
C SER A 191 20.16 15.11 10.95
N TYR A 192 20.46 13.83 10.72
CA TYR A 192 21.82 13.29 10.92
C TYR A 192 22.83 13.95 9.96
N PHE A 193 22.52 14.10 8.67
CA PHE A 193 23.45 14.75 7.72
C PHE A 193 23.70 16.24 7.99
N LYS A 194 22.77 16.91 8.69
CA LYS A 194 22.97 18.29 9.19
C LYS A 194 23.83 18.35 10.44
N GLY A 195 24.02 17.23 11.14
CA GLY A 195 24.72 17.18 12.43
C GLY A 195 23.82 17.50 13.62
N ASP A 196 22.50 17.53 13.43
CA ASP A 196 21.52 17.83 14.49
C ASP A 196 21.38 16.67 15.50
N ILE A 197 21.55 15.42 15.03
CA ILE A 197 21.42 14.19 15.79
C ILE A 197 22.46 13.15 15.35
N SER A 198 22.70 12.13 16.19
CA SER A 198 23.55 10.99 15.84
C SER A 198 22.85 10.04 14.84
N LEU A 199 23.61 9.13 14.22
CA LEU A 199 23.04 8.10 13.33
C LEU A 199 22.12 7.14 14.09
N GLU A 200 22.51 6.75 15.30
CA GLU A 200 21.74 5.87 16.18
C GLU A 200 20.40 6.51 16.55
N GLU A 201 20.39 7.82 16.83
CA GLU A 201 19.16 8.58 17.09
C GLU A 201 18.28 8.64 15.85
N ALA A 202 18.86 8.88 14.66
CA ALA A 202 18.10 8.88 13.41
C ALA A 202 17.42 7.53 13.15
N ILE A 203 18.15 6.41 13.29
CA ILE A 203 17.59 5.05 13.14
C ILE A 203 16.49 4.79 14.18
N SER A 204 16.70 5.18 15.42
CA SER A 204 15.69 5.07 16.49
C SER A 204 14.41 5.84 16.16
N LEU A 205 14.56 7.04 15.60
CA LEU A 205 13.43 7.87 15.14
C LEU A 205 12.69 7.22 13.95
N ILE A 206 13.42 6.64 12.99
CA ILE A 206 12.81 5.90 11.88
C ILE A 206 11.97 4.74 12.40
N LYS A 207 12.49 3.93 13.32
CA LYS A 207 11.76 2.84 13.97
C LYS A 207 10.49 3.35 14.67
N LYS A 208 10.63 4.41 15.49
CA LYS A 208 9.50 5.04 16.21
C LYS A 208 8.44 5.57 15.24
N ASN A 209 8.83 6.32 14.22
CA ASN A 209 7.90 6.92 13.26
C ASN A 209 7.20 5.86 12.38
N SER A 210 7.89 4.77 12.05
CA SER A 210 7.31 3.62 11.34
C SER A 210 6.25 2.91 12.19
N ARG A 211 6.45 2.73 13.50
CA ARG A 211 5.43 2.19 14.41
C ARG A 211 4.22 3.13 14.54
N HIS A 212 4.45 4.45 14.62
CA HIS A 212 3.36 5.44 14.63
C HIS A 212 2.59 5.44 13.32
N TYR A 213 3.28 5.27 12.19
CA TYR A 213 2.65 5.15 10.88
C TYR A 213 1.77 3.91 10.79
N ALA A 214 2.25 2.76 11.24
CA ALA A 214 1.48 1.53 11.32
C ALA A 214 0.18 1.69 12.14
N LYS A 215 0.26 2.39 13.29
CA LYS A 215 -0.92 2.71 14.11
C LYS A 215 -1.91 3.60 13.36
N ARG A 216 -1.43 4.64 12.66
CA ARG A 216 -2.29 5.53 11.84
C ARG A 216 -2.98 4.77 10.70
N GLN A 217 -2.26 3.87 10.03
CA GLN A 217 -2.85 3.02 8.98
C GLN A 217 -3.99 2.17 9.53
N TYR A 218 -3.76 1.47 10.64
CA TYR A 218 -4.76 0.63 11.28
C TYR A 218 -6.00 1.44 11.68
N THR A 219 -5.81 2.58 12.35
CA THR A 219 -6.89 3.50 12.73
C THR A 219 -7.68 4.00 11.52
N PHE A 220 -6.99 4.35 10.43
CA PHE A 220 -7.65 4.82 9.20
C PHE A 220 -8.54 3.73 8.61
N PHE A 221 -8.03 2.51 8.47
CA PHE A 221 -8.80 1.41 7.89
C PHE A 221 -10.03 1.09 8.74
N ASN A 222 -9.88 0.98 10.05
CA ASN A 222 -11.01 0.69 10.94
C ASN A 222 -12.09 1.78 10.94
N ASN A 223 -11.71 3.05 10.75
CA ASN A 223 -12.66 4.16 10.81
C ASN A 223 -13.28 4.52 9.45
N GLN A 224 -12.68 4.09 8.35
CA GLN A 224 -13.07 4.55 7.01
C GLN A 224 -13.66 3.46 6.13
N PHE A 225 -13.57 2.22 6.52
CA PHE A 225 -14.09 1.09 5.75
C PHE A 225 -14.91 0.16 6.63
N ASP A 226 -16.06 -0.23 6.12
CA ASP A 226 -16.89 -1.27 6.72
C ASP A 226 -16.52 -2.64 6.13
N ASN A 227 -16.77 -3.70 6.89
CA ASN A 227 -16.67 -5.09 6.42
C ASN A 227 -15.27 -5.50 5.95
N ILE A 228 -14.21 -5.12 6.67
CA ILE A 228 -12.88 -5.66 6.47
C ILE A 228 -12.79 -7.03 7.12
N ASN A 229 -12.44 -8.06 6.35
CA ASN A 229 -12.08 -9.37 6.89
C ASN A 229 -10.66 -9.29 7.43
N TRP A 230 -10.51 -9.15 8.75
CA TRP A 230 -9.21 -9.06 9.40
C TRP A 230 -8.64 -10.43 9.70
N TYR A 231 -7.36 -10.64 9.35
CA TYR A 231 -6.59 -11.85 9.60
C TYR A 231 -5.33 -11.53 10.40
N ASN A 232 -5.17 -12.17 11.56
CA ASN A 232 -3.94 -12.09 12.33
C ASN A 232 -2.91 -13.06 11.74
N VAL A 233 -1.87 -12.53 11.09
CA VAL A 233 -0.84 -13.33 10.42
C VAL A 233 0.12 -14.05 11.38
N ASP A 234 0.00 -13.82 12.67
CA ASP A 234 0.70 -14.62 13.69
C ASP A 234 -0.05 -15.92 14.03
N GLU A 235 -1.34 -16.00 13.69
CA GLU A 235 -2.23 -17.13 13.98
C GLU A 235 -2.61 -17.94 12.74
N ILE A 236 -2.71 -17.28 11.57
CA ILE A 236 -3.18 -17.90 10.33
C ILE A 236 -2.17 -17.75 9.20
N SER A 237 -1.92 -18.83 8.46
CA SER A 237 -1.02 -18.82 7.32
C SER A 237 -1.62 -18.10 6.10
N PHE A 238 -0.77 -17.58 5.20
CA PHE A 238 -1.25 -16.97 3.95
C PHE A 238 -1.98 -17.97 3.04
N SER A 239 -1.59 -19.24 3.04
CA SER A 239 -2.31 -20.28 2.31
C SER A 239 -3.73 -20.46 2.83
N SER A 240 -3.90 -20.52 4.14
CA SER A 240 -5.22 -20.63 4.76
C SER A 240 -6.11 -19.42 4.50
N ILE A 241 -5.52 -18.19 4.52
CA ILE A 241 -6.24 -16.97 4.14
C ILE A 241 -6.74 -17.07 2.69
N ILE A 242 -5.88 -17.51 1.76
CA ILE A 242 -6.25 -17.66 0.35
C ILE A 242 -7.35 -18.71 0.17
N ASP A 243 -7.26 -19.84 0.86
CA ASP A 243 -8.27 -20.90 0.80
C ASP A 243 -9.62 -20.41 1.32
N GLU A 244 -9.63 -19.61 2.38
CA GLU A 244 -10.86 -19.01 2.91
C GLU A 244 -11.47 -18.00 1.94
N ILE A 245 -10.65 -17.12 1.32
CA ILE A 245 -11.10 -16.19 0.29
C ILE A 245 -11.74 -16.94 -0.88
N CYS A 246 -11.10 -18.01 -1.35
CA CYS A 246 -11.61 -18.82 -2.44
C CYS A 246 -12.93 -19.55 -2.10
N LYS A 247 -13.10 -20.01 -0.86
CA LYS A 247 -14.34 -20.65 -0.40
C LYS A 247 -15.50 -19.65 -0.31
N ARG A 248 -15.25 -18.43 0.20
CA ARG A 248 -16.30 -17.43 0.35
C ARG A 248 -16.87 -16.94 -0.98
N GLU A 249 -16.10 -16.96 -2.06
CA GLU A 249 -16.58 -16.59 -3.39
C GLU A 249 -17.70 -17.52 -3.91
N VAL A 250 -17.70 -18.78 -3.50
CA VAL A 250 -18.76 -19.75 -3.85
C VAL A 250 -20.14 -19.34 -3.30
N TRP A 251 -20.18 -18.45 -2.26
CA TRP A 251 -21.43 -17.98 -1.64
C TRP A 251 -22.00 -16.71 -2.29
N TYR A 252 -21.26 -16.09 -3.21
CA TYR A 252 -21.69 -14.85 -3.90
C TYR A 252 -22.06 -15.10 -5.38
N VAL A 253 -22.14 -16.37 -5.80
CA VAL A 253 -22.60 -16.81 -7.14
C VAL A 253 -24.07 -17.14 -7.12
#